data_5661f755e2ac749c0ca9504ffda3c1ed
#
_entry.id   5661f755e2ac749c0ca9504ffda3c1ed
#
_cell.length_a   1.000
_cell.length_b   1.000
_cell.length_c   1.000
_cell.angle_alpha   90.00
_cell.angle_beta   90.00
_cell.angle_gamma   90.00
#
_symmetry.space_group_name_H-M   'P 1'
#
loop_
_entity.id
_entity.type
_entity.pdbx_description
1 polymer ?
#
loop_
_entity_poly.entity_id
_entity_poly.type
_entity_poly.pdbx_seq_one_letter_code
_entity_poly.pdbx_strand_id
1 'polypeptide(L)'
;YVIIEADGAKHHSLKYPAADEPVIYPLTTDVIIVLGTWEKGKLCKDVVFRYELMQNELGMAEDVVVDDSVIDTLRQVYVKKLRDSGFKGRISTYYR
;
A
#
# COMPACT_ATOMS: atom_id res chain seq x y z
N TYR A 1 3.08 -4.42 -18.26
CA TYR A 1 3.10 -4.38 -16.80
C TYR A 1 2.30 -3.19 -16.27
N VAL A 2 1.96 -3.25 -14.99
CA VAL A 2 1.19 -2.19 -14.32
C VAL A 2 1.97 -1.73 -13.10
N ILE A 3 2.05 -0.42 -12.90
CA ILE A 3 2.64 0.18 -11.71
C ILE A 3 1.49 0.61 -10.78
N ILE A 4 1.54 0.12 -9.53
CA ILE A 4 0.65 0.57 -8.48
C ILE A 4 1.41 1.55 -7.61
N GLU A 5 1.01 2.80 -7.64
CA GLU A 5 1.64 3.84 -6.83
C GLU A 5 1.02 3.84 -5.42
N ALA A 6 1.61 3.04 -4.55
CA ALA A 6 1.23 2.98 -3.14
C ALA A 6 2.05 3.96 -2.29
N ASP A 7 2.81 4.83 -2.94
CA ASP A 7 3.62 5.87 -2.29
C ASP A 7 2.85 7.17 -2.06
N GLY A 8 1.54 7.12 -2.21
CA GLY A 8 0.67 8.21 -1.81
C GLY A 8 0.53 9.34 -2.80
N ALA A 9 -0.33 10.28 -2.44
CA ALA A 9 -0.57 11.53 -3.15
C ALA A 9 0.01 12.69 -2.34
N LYS A 10 -0.34 13.92 -2.68
CA LYS A 10 0.10 15.14 -1.99
C LYS A 10 0.21 14.95 -0.47
N HIS A 11 1.37 15.27 0.09
CA HIS A 11 1.63 15.29 1.54
C HIS A 11 1.56 13.92 2.23
N HIS A 12 1.46 12.83 1.48
CA HIS A 12 1.44 11.48 2.04
C HIS A 12 2.49 10.61 1.35
N SER A 13 3.34 9.96 2.12
CA SER A 13 4.36 9.05 1.57
C SER A 13 3.82 7.68 1.25
N LEU A 14 2.69 7.31 1.85
CA LEU A 14 2.07 6.00 1.70
C LEU A 14 0.58 6.14 1.44
N LYS A 15 0.01 5.13 0.81
CA LYS A 15 -1.40 5.10 0.46
C LYS A 15 -1.99 3.74 0.79
N TYR A 16 -3.05 3.73 1.59
CA TYR A 16 -3.82 2.51 1.83
C TYR A 16 -4.83 2.34 0.68
N PRO A 17 -4.97 1.13 0.10
CA PRO A 17 -5.86 0.96 -1.04
C PRO A 17 -7.33 1.07 -0.64
N ALA A 18 -8.14 1.70 -1.48
CA ALA A 18 -9.59 1.72 -1.31
C ALA A 18 -10.16 0.31 -1.54
N ALA A 19 -11.43 0.10 -1.20
CA ALA A 19 -12.06 -1.22 -1.29
C ALA A 19 -12.02 -1.79 -2.72
N ASP A 20 -12.09 -0.92 -3.74
CA ASP A 20 -12.07 -1.31 -5.14
C ASP A 20 -10.68 -1.20 -5.79
N GLU A 21 -9.66 -0.94 -5.01
CA GLU A 21 -8.28 -0.85 -5.50
C GLU A 21 -7.46 -2.04 -5.04
N PRO A 22 -6.42 -2.40 -5.78
CA PRO A 22 -6.04 -1.88 -7.10
C PRO A 22 -6.87 -2.52 -8.23
N VAL A 23 -7.00 -1.79 -9.34
CA VAL A 23 -7.68 -2.30 -10.54
C VAL A 23 -6.63 -2.84 -11.49
N ILE A 24 -6.78 -4.12 -11.88
CA ILE A 24 -5.84 -4.80 -12.76
C ILE A 24 -6.59 -5.30 -14.00
N TYR A 25 -6.06 -4.97 -15.16
CA TYR A 25 -6.64 -5.41 -16.43
C TYR A 25 -6.31 -6.88 -16.71
N PRO A 26 -7.21 -7.62 -17.41
CA PRO A 26 -7.09 -9.07 -17.56
C PRO A 26 -5.79 -9.57 -18.20
N LEU A 27 -5.15 -8.77 -19.04
CA LEU A 27 -3.93 -9.18 -19.74
C LEU A 27 -2.64 -8.78 -19.01
N THR A 28 -2.76 -8.26 -17.80
CA THR A 28 -1.60 -7.87 -17.01
C THR A 28 -0.81 -9.11 -16.56
N THR A 29 0.50 -9.11 -16.83
CA THR A 29 1.39 -10.21 -16.46
C THR A 29 2.26 -9.88 -15.27
N ASP A 30 2.62 -8.60 -15.09
CA ASP A 30 3.53 -8.14 -14.05
C ASP A 30 2.97 -6.90 -13.38
N VAL A 31 3.07 -6.85 -12.06
CA VAL A 31 2.66 -5.71 -11.24
C VAL A 31 3.85 -5.26 -10.40
N ILE A 32 4.11 -3.96 -10.37
CA ILE A 32 5.12 -3.35 -9.52
C ILE A 32 4.42 -2.46 -8.51
N ILE A 33 4.60 -2.75 -7.22
CA ILE A 33 4.07 -1.93 -6.13
C ILE A 33 5.15 -0.94 -5.72
N VAL A 34 4.85 0.36 -5.77
CA VAL A 34 5.78 1.42 -5.38
C VAL A 34 5.38 1.93 -4.00
N LEU A 35 6.29 1.86 -3.04
CA LEU A 35 6.07 2.31 -1.66
C LEU A 35 7.06 3.41 -1.30
N GLY A 36 6.56 4.50 -0.71
CA GLY A 36 7.40 5.59 -0.24
C GLY A 36 7.99 5.30 1.15
N THR A 37 9.25 5.60 1.34
CA THR A 37 9.95 5.32 2.60
C THR A 37 10.48 6.58 3.29
N TRP A 38 10.22 7.76 2.73
CA TRP A 38 10.86 9.01 3.19
C TRP A 38 10.21 9.61 4.45
N GLU A 39 9.11 9.04 4.92
CA GLU A 39 8.40 9.56 6.10
C GLU A 39 8.51 8.63 7.31
N LYS A 40 9.53 7.75 7.35
CA LYS A 40 9.75 6.88 8.51
C LYS A 40 9.94 7.71 9.77
N GLY A 41 9.35 7.25 10.88
CA GLY A 41 9.39 7.94 12.16
C GLY A 41 8.22 8.89 12.40
N LYS A 42 7.45 9.22 11.38
CA LYS A 42 6.24 10.04 11.52
C LYS A 42 5.03 9.16 11.82
N LEU A 43 3.99 9.75 12.39
CA LEU A 43 2.77 9.02 12.71
C LEU A 43 2.05 8.58 11.43
N CYS A 44 1.57 7.34 11.42
CA CYS A 44 0.82 6.81 10.27
C CYS A 44 -0.38 7.69 9.94
N LYS A 45 -1.08 8.20 10.97
CA LYS A 45 -2.28 9.05 10.77
C LYS A 45 -1.97 10.34 10.01
N ASP A 46 -0.71 10.79 10.02
CA ASP A 46 -0.31 12.04 9.38
C ASP A 46 0.19 11.84 7.95
N VAL A 47 0.67 10.65 7.61
CA VAL A 47 1.38 10.43 6.35
C VAL A 47 0.80 9.32 5.47
N VAL A 48 -0.19 8.56 5.97
CA VAL A 48 -0.84 7.51 5.17
C VAL A 48 -2.16 8.04 4.62
N PHE A 49 -2.27 8.10 3.30
CA PHE A 49 -3.53 8.44 2.66
C PHE A 49 -4.56 7.33 2.90
N ARG A 50 -5.77 7.67 3.31
CA ARG A 50 -6.83 6.77 3.76
C ARG A 50 -6.47 6.04 5.06
N TYR A 51 -5.83 6.75 5.99
CA TYR A 51 -5.45 6.17 7.27
C TYR A 51 -6.65 5.60 8.03
N GLU A 52 -7.81 6.25 7.99
CA GLU A 52 -8.99 5.78 8.72
C GLU A 52 -9.42 4.38 8.25
N LEU A 53 -9.36 4.13 6.95
CA LEU A 53 -9.65 2.81 6.40
C LEU A 53 -8.61 1.78 6.86
N MET A 54 -7.34 2.16 6.84
CA MET A 54 -6.26 1.31 7.34
C MET A 54 -6.47 0.97 8.82
N GLN A 55 -6.80 1.97 9.63
CA GLN A 55 -7.05 1.78 11.05
C GLN A 55 -8.20 0.80 11.30
N ASN A 56 -9.29 0.96 10.56
CA ASN A 56 -10.46 0.09 10.72
C ASN A 56 -10.16 -1.35 10.30
N GLU A 57 -9.47 -1.55 9.19
CA GLU A 57 -9.23 -2.88 8.65
C GLU A 57 -8.12 -3.63 9.39
N LEU A 58 -7.10 -2.92 9.87
CA LEU A 58 -5.94 -3.52 10.53
C LEU A 58 -5.97 -3.41 12.05
N GLY A 59 -6.93 -2.65 12.61
CA GLY A 59 -7.03 -2.48 14.06
C GLY A 59 -5.87 -1.71 14.66
N MET A 60 -5.33 -0.71 13.95
CA MET A 60 -4.15 0.02 14.38
C MET A 60 -4.44 1.04 15.47
N ALA A 61 -3.51 1.18 16.42
CA ALA A 61 -3.54 2.25 17.39
C ALA A 61 -3.17 3.60 16.72
N GLU A 62 -3.61 4.71 17.31
CA GLU A 62 -3.38 6.05 16.73
C GLU A 62 -1.94 6.52 16.85
N ASP A 63 -1.16 5.94 17.75
CA ASP A 63 0.23 6.34 17.99
C ASP A 63 1.26 5.53 17.20
N VAL A 64 0.81 4.71 16.26
CA VAL A 64 1.72 3.91 15.43
C VAL A 64 2.51 4.83 14.50
N VAL A 65 3.83 4.68 14.51
CA VAL A 65 4.72 5.41 13.60
C VAL A 65 5.04 4.55 12.38
N VAL A 66 5.41 5.21 11.28
CA VAL A 66 5.86 4.51 10.08
C VAL A 66 7.26 3.95 10.33
N ASP A 67 7.37 2.63 10.20
CA ASP A 67 8.64 1.91 10.26
C ASP A 67 8.64 0.83 9.17
N ASP A 68 9.70 0.05 9.10
CA ASP A 68 9.80 -1.02 8.10
C ASP A 68 8.67 -2.04 8.23
N SER A 69 8.22 -2.30 9.44
CA SER A 69 7.10 -3.23 9.70
C SER A 69 5.80 -2.71 9.10
N VAL A 70 5.51 -1.42 9.27
CA VAL A 70 4.30 -0.79 8.70
C VAL A 70 4.37 -0.82 7.17
N ILE A 71 5.51 -0.49 6.60
CA ILE A 71 5.70 -0.49 5.14
C ILE A 71 5.50 -1.92 4.59
N ASP A 72 6.06 -2.92 5.26
CA ASP A 72 5.87 -4.31 4.85
C ASP A 72 4.41 -4.76 4.98
N THR A 73 3.73 -4.32 6.03
CA THR A 73 2.29 -4.61 6.21
C THR A 73 1.48 -4.04 5.05
N LEU A 74 1.76 -2.81 4.64
CA LEU A 74 1.10 -2.22 3.48
C LEU A 74 1.37 -3.00 2.20
N ARG A 75 2.63 -3.40 1.99
CA ARG A 75 2.99 -4.26 0.86
C ARG A 75 2.14 -5.52 0.84
N GLN A 76 2.01 -6.19 1.99
CA GLN A 76 1.23 -7.42 2.12
C GLN A 76 -0.26 -7.18 1.83
N VAL A 77 -0.82 -6.04 2.24
CA VAL A 77 -2.21 -5.70 1.94
C VAL A 77 -2.42 -5.63 0.42
N TYR A 78 -1.52 -4.94 -0.30
CA TYR A 78 -1.61 -4.87 -1.76
C TYR A 78 -1.47 -6.23 -2.42
N VAL A 79 -0.51 -7.04 -1.98
CA VAL A 79 -0.32 -8.39 -2.51
C VAL A 79 -1.56 -9.25 -2.30
N LYS A 80 -2.12 -9.21 -1.08
CA LYS A 80 -3.33 -9.98 -0.76
C LYS A 80 -4.50 -9.56 -1.65
N LYS A 81 -4.73 -8.25 -1.80
CA LYS A 81 -5.81 -7.75 -2.65
C LYS A 81 -5.64 -8.18 -4.10
N LEU A 82 -4.42 -8.14 -4.62
CA LEU A 82 -4.12 -8.60 -5.98
C LEU A 82 -4.42 -10.10 -6.13
N ARG A 83 -3.97 -10.92 -5.20
CA ARG A 83 -4.21 -12.36 -5.25
C ARG A 83 -5.69 -12.70 -5.07
N ASP A 84 -6.37 -12.01 -4.16
CA ASP A 84 -7.80 -12.23 -3.92
C ASP A 84 -8.65 -11.83 -5.14
N SER A 85 -8.18 -10.87 -5.94
CA SER A 85 -8.85 -10.47 -7.18
C SER A 85 -8.63 -11.46 -8.33
N GLY A 86 -7.80 -12.48 -8.13
CA GLY A 86 -7.51 -13.49 -9.14
C GLY A 86 -6.24 -13.26 -9.94
N PHE A 87 -5.47 -12.21 -9.64
CA PHE A 87 -4.22 -11.96 -10.32
C PHE A 87 -3.20 -13.06 -9.98
N LYS A 88 -2.64 -13.71 -10.99
CA LYS A 88 -1.70 -14.83 -10.82
C LYS A 88 -0.32 -14.53 -11.39
N GLY A 89 -0.10 -13.31 -11.85
CA GLY A 89 1.16 -12.90 -12.43
C GLY A 89 2.23 -12.58 -11.41
N ARG A 90 3.32 -12.00 -11.87
CA ARG A 90 4.46 -11.63 -11.04
C ARG A 90 4.17 -10.33 -10.31
N ILE A 91 4.49 -10.29 -9.01
CA ILE A 91 4.40 -9.09 -8.18
C ILE A 91 5.79 -8.77 -7.68
N SER A 92 6.23 -7.53 -7.91
CA SER A 92 7.50 -7.02 -7.36
C SER A 92 7.24 -5.71 -6.63
N THR A 93 8.20 -5.28 -5.83
CA THR A 93 8.08 -4.07 -5.02
C THR A 93 9.26 -3.15 -5.28
N TYR A 94 8.98 -1.87 -5.41
CA TYR A 94 9.99 -0.82 -5.50
C TYR A 94 9.81 0.13 -4.32
N TYR A 95 10.87 0.34 -3.55
CA TYR A 95 10.88 1.27 -2.43
C TYR A 95 11.50 2.59 -2.89
N ARG A 96 10.75 3.65 -2.68
CA ARG A 96 11.18 4.98 -3.14
C ARG A 96 11.70 5.83 -2.00
#